data_18d34d6226c0dbb7027dbd2a2a0fdbb7
#
_entry.id   18d34d6226c0dbb7027dbd2a2a0fdbb7
#
_cell.length_a   1.000
_cell.length_b   1.000
_cell.length_c   1.000
_cell.angle_alpha   90.00
_cell.angle_beta   90.00
_cell.angle_gamma   90.00
#
_symmetry.space_group_name_H-M   'P 1'
#
loop_
_entity.id
_entity.type
_entity.pdbx_description
1 polymer ?
#
loop_
_entity_poly.entity_id
_entity_poly.type
_entity_poly.pdbx_seq_one_letter_code
_entity_poly.pdbx_strand_id
1 'polypeptide(L)'
;MAHTGDFSETHFADLVQFYCQRREQVAVRFHDPTGQEGVVYIGEGQLLAASLGELQGVDAVRVALELKHGTFRVERNSAPPERNIFAPWTQVLLEAAIYVDESALVHTPAGIRPTSTPPAGKPASASSPRLTPAASAPAPVRSRATNAPSPPPPPRPKPIWPYIAAAAVLAIGLVGFFLVRRLDQAPASIATAPAAAQGREGLPDLTFGMSAALTGPAKELGRSMKTGVELAFDAINDAGGVNGRKLRLIALDDGYEPARTIEAMKELIEKRHVAGIIGNVGTPTAAVAAPYAVEHKVLFFGAFTGAPLLRKDPPDRYVFNYRASYAEETAAIVRWLVDIRRFKPGEIAVFAQQDAYGDAGFEGVARAMRKYGVDPSTILRVGYKRNTTEVGDAVDQLSKHKEVRAVVMVAAYKPAARFIEKMRDRAPDMLFTNVSFVGSVALADELVGLGPRYSKGAIVTQVVPLPTSSASAVLHYQELIKKYAPTEKPDFVSLEGYLAASLLIEGVKRAGPNADTEKIIDALEHIQGLDLGTGAQFSFGMSEHQASHKVWGTVLDEKGNFSTFDLD
;
A
#
# COMPACT_ATOMS: atom_id res chain seq x y z
N MET A 1 28.83 23.15 -6.91
CA MET A 1 29.85 22.22 -6.38
C MET A 1 29.50 20.85 -6.88
N ALA A 2 30.44 20.10 -7.42
CA ALA A 2 30.22 18.71 -7.82
C ALA A 2 30.09 17.84 -6.56
N HIS A 3 29.08 17.01 -6.50
CA HIS A 3 28.91 16.03 -5.44
C HIS A 3 29.55 14.72 -5.91
N THR A 4 30.46 14.17 -5.12
CA THR A 4 31.09 12.87 -5.38
C THR A 4 30.68 11.89 -4.29
N GLY A 5 30.50 10.62 -4.64
CA GLY A 5 30.17 9.54 -3.70
C GLY A 5 30.67 8.19 -4.21
N ASP A 6 30.37 7.13 -3.46
CA ASP A 6 30.70 5.76 -3.79
C ASP A 6 29.43 4.89 -3.81
N PHE A 7 29.33 3.95 -4.74
CA PHE A 7 28.17 3.05 -4.85
C PHE A 7 28.09 2.01 -3.73
N SER A 8 29.12 1.86 -2.92
CA SER A 8 29.04 1.06 -1.70
C SER A 8 28.22 1.72 -0.58
N GLU A 9 28.07 3.07 -0.63
CA GLU A 9 27.30 3.85 0.33
C GLU A 9 25.96 4.35 -0.22
N THR A 10 25.84 4.50 -1.54
CA THR A 10 24.64 5.04 -2.19
C THR A 10 24.33 4.26 -3.45
N HIS A 11 23.24 3.52 -3.48
CA HIS A 11 22.84 2.75 -4.65
C HIS A 11 22.48 3.67 -5.83
N PHE A 12 22.77 3.22 -7.04
CA PHE A 12 22.46 3.98 -8.26
C PHE A 12 20.97 4.31 -8.38
N ALA A 13 20.09 3.38 -8.00
CA ALA A 13 18.64 3.60 -7.98
C ALA A 13 18.23 4.77 -7.07
N ASP A 14 18.87 4.91 -5.91
CA ASP A 14 18.58 5.98 -4.95
C ASP A 14 18.97 7.35 -5.50
N LEU A 15 20.09 7.42 -6.23
CA LEU A 15 20.51 8.66 -6.92
C LEU A 15 19.49 9.07 -7.99
N VAL A 16 19.06 8.13 -8.82
CA VAL A 16 18.05 8.39 -9.85
C VAL A 16 16.76 8.88 -9.21
N GLN A 17 16.26 8.17 -8.20
CA GLN A 17 15.05 8.54 -7.47
C GLN A 17 15.19 9.94 -6.85
N PHE A 18 16.28 10.21 -6.15
CA PHE A 18 16.51 11.48 -5.49
C PHE A 18 16.47 12.67 -6.46
N TYR A 19 17.20 12.59 -7.58
CA TYR A 19 17.27 13.70 -8.53
C TYR A 19 16.02 13.83 -9.39
N CYS A 20 15.36 12.73 -9.76
CA CYS A 20 14.07 12.76 -10.46
C CYS A 20 12.97 13.38 -9.59
N GLN A 21 12.86 13.02 -8.30
CA GLN A 21 11.87 13.61 -7.39
C GLN A 21 12.09 15.11 -7.17
N ARG A 22 13.34 15.56 -7.11
CA ARG A 22 13.67 16.98 -6.95
C ARG A 22 13.59 17.77 -8.25
N ARG A 23 13.37 17.10 -9.39
CA ARG A 23 13.37 17.68 -10.74
C ARG A 23 14.64 18.49 -11.06
N GLU A 24 15.75 18.11 -10.43
CA GLU A 24 17.05 18.75 -10.68
C GLU A 24 17.61 18.27 -12.02
N GLN A 25 18.26 19.19 -12.76
CA GLN A 25 18.97 18.84 -14.00
C GLN A 25 20.41 18.48 -13.67
N VAL A 26 20.75 17.19 -13.81
CA VAL A 26 22.07 16.66 -13.44
C VAL A 26 22.57 15.61 -14.45
N ALA A 27 23.90 15.46 -14.53
CA ALA A 27 24.55 14.28 -15.11
C ALA A 27 25.27 13.52 -13.98
N VAL A 28 25.00 12.23 -13.85
CA VAL A 28 25.71 11.32 -12.95
C VAL A 28 26.76 10.59 -13.80
N ARG A 29 28.04 10.92 -13.60
CA ARG A 29 29.18 10.25 -14.26
C ARG A 29 29.77 9.23 -13.31
N PHE A 30 30.12 8.07 -13.83
CA PHE A 30 30.69 6.98 -13.03
C PHE A 30 31.59 6.09 -13.88
N HIS A 31 32.35 5.23 -13.24
CA HIS A 31 33.11 4.17 -13.90
C HIS A 31 32.63 2.82 -13.41
N ASP A 32 32.47 1.87 -14.32
CA ASP A 32 32.18 0.49 -13.97
C ASP A 32 33.44 -0.20 -13.39
N PRO A 33 33.32 -1.43 -12.85
CA PRO A 33 34.47 -2.17 -12.32
C PRO A 33 35.56 -2.49 -13.36
N THR A 34 35.24 -2.36 -14.66
CA THR A 34 36.21 -2.57 -15.77
C THR A 34 36.92 -1.28 -16.17
N GLY A 35 36.50 -0.13 -15.59
CA GLY A 35 37.05 1.18 -15.88
C GLY A 35 36.37 1.91 -17.06
N GLN A 36 35.26 1.39 -17.58
CA GLN A 36 34.47 2.10 -18.60
C GLN A 36 33.71 3.28 -17.98
N GLU A 37 33.77 4.43 -18.65
CA GLU A 37 33.01 5.61 -18.24
C GLU A 37 31.52 5.45 -18.59
N GLY A 38 30.66 5.70 -17.61
CA GLY A 38 29.21 5.78 -17.75
C GLY A 38 28.68 7.18 -17.41
N VAL A 39 27.61 7.58 -18.07
CA VAL A 39 26.90 8.82 -17.74
C VAL A 39 25.39 8.62 -17.84
N VAL A 40 24.66 9.15 -16.86
CA VAL A 40 23.20 9.19 -16.87
C VAL A 40 22.73 10.62 -16.66
N TYR A 41 21.89 11.10 -17.57
CA TYR A 41 21.32 12.44 -17.54
C TYR A 41 19.90 12.41 -16.98
N ILE A 42 19.67 13.22 -15.97
CA ILE A 42 18.38 13.39 -15.30
C ILE A 42 17.94 14.84 -15.46
N GLY A 43 16.70 15.07 -15.81
CA GLY A 43 16.12 16.41 -15.94
C GLY A 43 14.60 16.34 -16.02
N GLU A 44 13.92 17.43 -15.65
CA GLU A 44 12.46 17.54 -15.70
C GLU A 44 11.71 16.44 -14.89
N GLY A 45 12.40 15.80 -13.94
CA GLY A 45 11.87 14.68 -13.18
C GLY A 45 11.91 13.35 -13.91
N GLN A 46 12.72 13.20 -14.97
CA GLN A 46 12.84 12.01 -15.79
C GLN A 46 14.30 11.64 -16.06
N LEU A 47 14.55 10.37 -16.41
CA LEU A 47 15.75 9.95 -17.08
C LEU A 47 15.68 10.42 -18.55
N LEU A 48 16.66 11.18 -18.98
CA LEU A 48 16.70 11.74 -20.34
C LEU A 48 17.57 10.93 -21.27
N ALA A 49 18.74 10.52 -20.80
CA ALA A 49 19.67 9.72 -21.56
C ALA A 49 20.63 8.96 -20.65
N ALA A 50 21.14 7.84 -21.12
CA ALA A 50 22.23 7.09 -20.47
C ALA A 50 23.17 6.50 -21.50
N SER A 51 24.45 6.37 -21.13
CA SER A 51 25.45 5.62 -21.87
C SER A 51 26.49 5.01 -20.94
N LEU A 52 27.00 3.82 -21.30
CA LEU A 52 28.10 3.13 -20.63
C LEU A 52 28.91 2.35 -21.70
N GLY A 53 30.09 2.85 -22.06
CA GLY A 53 30.81 2.32 -23.20
C GLY A 53 29.97 2.36 -24.49
N GLU A 54 29.73 1.21 -25.10
CA GLU A 54 28.87 1.08 -26.30
C GLU A 54 27.37 0.99 -25.98
N LEU A 55 27.01 0.74 -24.73
CA LEU A 55 25.61 0.62 -24.31
C LEU A 55 24.94 2.00 -24.23
N GLN A 56 23.67 2.06 -24.65
CA GLN A 56 22.88 3.30 -24.70
C GLN A 56 21.50 3.10 -24.06
N GLY A 57 20.91 4.21 -23.57
CA GLY A 57 19.54 4.23 -23.08
C GLY A 57 19.31 3.28 -21.90
N VAL A 58 18.23 2.50 -21.96
CA VAL A 58 17.80 1.61 -20.88
C VAL A 58 18.83 0.52 -20.58
N ASP A 59 19.55 0.03 -21.59
CA ASP A 59 20.57 -1.02 -21.38
C ASP A 59 21.78 -0.50 -20.58
N ALA A 60 22.18 0.74 -20.76
CA ALA A 60 23.20 1.38 -19.93
C ALA A 60 22.71 1.57 -18.48
N VAL A 61 21.42 1.90 -18.27
CA VAL A 61 20.83 1.99 -16.93
C VAL A 61 20.79 0.64 -16.22
N ARG A 62 20.49 -0.45 -16.96
CA ARG A 62 20.48 -1.81 -16.40
C ARG A 62 21.82 -2.18 -15.77
N VAL A 63 22.91 -1.96 -16.51
CA VAL A 63 24.25 -2.25 -16.00
C VAL A 63 24.62 -1.33 -14.83
N ALA A 64 24.23 -0.05 -14.88
CA ALA A 64 24.48 0.89 -13.79
C ALA A 64 23.76 0.49 -12.48
N LEU A 65 22.60 -0.16 -12.55
CA LEU A 65 21.87 -0.67 -11.36
C LEU A 65 22.57 -1.84 -10.67
N GLU A 66 23.42 -2.59 -11.38
CA GLU A 66 24.17 -3.71 -10.81
C GLU A 66 25.45 -3.25 -10.08
N LEU A 67 25.83 -1.98 -10.20
CA LEU A 67 27.04 -1.46 -9.58
C LEU A 67 26.91 -1.43 -8.05
N LYS A 68 27.73 -2.25 -7.39
CA LYS A 68 27.82 -2.32 -5.92
C LYS A 68 29.03 -1.54 -5.38
N HIS A 69 29.97 -1.22 -6.22
CA HIS A 69 31.22 -0.53 -5.89
C HIS A 69 31.61 0.41 -7.04
N GLY A 70 32.33 1.48 -6.73
CA GLY A 70 32.80 2.45 -7.70
C GLY A 70 32.40 3.87 -7.33
N THR A 71 33.18 4.83 -7.83
CA THR A 71 32.92 6.24 -7.51
C THR A 71 32.02 6.87 -8.57
N PHE A 72 31.16 7.78 -8.14
CA PHE A 72 30.37 8.61 -9.03
C PHE A 72 30.58 10.10 -8.74
N ARG A 73 30.31 10.93 -9.76
CA ARG A 73 30.32 12.38 -9.68
C ARG A 73 29.04 12.95 -10.30
N VAL A 74 28.40 13.85 -9.58
CA VAL A 74 27.19 14.54 -10.04
C VAL A 74 27.54 15.94 -10.52
N GLU A 75 27.20 16.24 -11.77
CA GLU A 75 27.37 17.54 -12.41
C GLU A 75 26.01 18.19 -12.57
N ARG A 76 25.81 19.39 -11.99
CA ARG A 76 24.53 20.14 -12.07
C ARG A 76 24.43 20.93 -13.36
N ASN A 77 23.19 21.20 -13.79
CA ASN A 77 22.84 21.94 -15.01
C ASN A 77 23.44 21.32 -16.29
N SER A 78 23.59 20.01 -16.31
CA SER A 78 24.11 19.27 -17.45
C SER A 78 22.95 18.66 -18.24
N ALA A 79 22.87 18.95 -19.53
CA ALA A 79 21.88 18.39 -20.44
C ALA A 79 22.50 17.29 -21.32
N PRO A 80 21.74 16.26 -21.72
CA PRO A 80 22.23 15.25 -22.65
C PRO A 80 22.44 15.86 -24.04
N PRO A 81 23.41 15.38 -24.81
CA PRO A 81 23.60 15.78 -26.22
C PRO A 81 22.40 15.33 -27.08
N GLU A 82 21.83 14.17 -26.75
CA GLU A 82 20.63 13.61 -27.40
C GLU A 82 19.85 12.78 -26.37
N ARG A 83 18.51 12.81 -26.47
CA ARG A 83 17.65 12.01 -25.60
C ARG A 83 17.50 10.61 -26.17
N ASN A 84 17.81 9.58 -25.36
CA ASN A 84 17.68 8.17 -25.74
C ASN A 84 16.85 7.34 -24.75
N ILE A 85 16.22 7.98 -23.73
CA ILE A 85 15.26 7.37 -22.81
C ILE A 85 13.96 8.17 -22.87
N PHE A 86 12.85 7.50 -23.21
CA PHE A 86 11.52 8.10 -23.39
C PHE A 86 10.48 7.56 -22.42
N ALA A 87 10.78 6.42 -21.76
CA ALA A 87 9.92 5.85 -20.74
C ALA A 87 10.06 6.61 -19.40
N PRO A 88 9.04 6.63 -18.55
CA PRO A 88 9.11 7.16 -17.19
C PRO A 88 10.25 6.50 -16.40
N TRP A 89 10.97 7.29 -15.59
CA TRP A 89 12.12 6.79 -14.85
C TRP A 89 11.78 5.60 -13.93
N THR A 90 10.56 5.56 -13.37
CA THR A 90 10.07 4.46 -12.54
C THR A 90 9.93 3.16 -13.32
N GLN A 91 9.46 3.25 -14.57
CA GLN A 91 9.37 2.10 -15.48
C GLN A 91 10.75 1.61 -15.88
N VAL A 92 11.67 2.52 -16.21
CA VAL A 92 13.07 2.18 -16.57
C VAL A 92 13.78 1.45 -15.44
N LEU A 93 13.64 1.92 -14.19
CA LEU A 93 14.23 1.25 -13.03
C LEU A 93 13.58 -0.11 -12.77
N LEU A 94 12.26 -0.23 -12.94
CA LEU A 94 11.54 -1.48 -12.74
C LEU A 94 11.95 -2.53 -13.80
N GLU A 95 11.95 -2.18 -15.08
CA GLU A 95 12.37 -3.06 -16.17
C GLU A 95 13.82 -3.51 -16.00
N ALA A 96 14.70 -2.59 -15.62
CA ALA A 96 16.10 -2.90 -15.38
C ALA A 96 16.28 -3.84 -14.17
N ALA A 97 15.52 -3.66 -13.08
CA ALA A 97 15.56 -4.52 -11.90
C ALA A 97 15.04 -5.95 -12.19
N ILE A 98 14.00 -6.09 -13.02
CA ILE A 98 13.47 -7.41 -13.45
C ILE A 98 14.53 -8.17 -14.26
N TYR A 99 15.23 -7.49 -15.15
CA TYR A 99 16.27 -8.09 -15.98
C TYR A 99 17.49 -8.57 -15.16
N VAL A 100 17.86 -7.82 -14.13
CA VAL A 100 18.92 -8.21 -13.18
C VAL A 100 18.55 -9.49 -12.43
N ASP A 101 17.30 -9.64 -12.04
CA ASP A 101 16.79 -10.83 -11.35
C ASP A 101 16.75 -12.07 -12.29
N GLU A 102 16.41 -11.89 -13.57
CA GLU A 102 16.41 -12.97 -14.57
C GLU A 102 17.84 -13.39 -14.97
N SER A 103 18.79 -12.47 -15.10
CA SER A 103 20.18 -12.77 -15.43
C SER A 103 20.93 -13.47 -14.29
N ALA A 104 20.55 -13.22 -13.04
CA ALA A 104 21.07 -13.95 -11.87
C ALA A 104 20.65 -15.45 -11.86
N LEU A 105 19.53 -15.78 -12.52
CA LEU A 105 19.03 -17.17 -12.64
C LEU A 105 19.72 -17.96 -13.77
N VAL A 106 20.37 -17.30 -14.73
CA VAL A 106 21.00 -17.94 -15.92
C VAL A 106 22.49 -18.28 -15.71
N HIS A 107 23.14 -17.72 -14.70
CA HIS A 107 24.57 -17.96 -14.42
C HIS A 107 24.81 -18.98 -13.31
N THR A 108 24.25 -20.21 -13.46
CA THR A 108 24.75 -21.39 -12.76
C THR A 108 25.59 -22.21 -13.76
N PRO A 109 26.89 -22.40 -13.53
CA PRO A 109 27.70 -23.21 -14.44
C PRO A 109 27.24 -24.67 -14.40
N ALA A 110 26.80 -25.16 -15.53
CA ALA A 110 26.52 -26.58 -15.73
C ALA A 110 27.85 -27.38 -15.82
N GLY A 111 27.94 -28.41 -15.00
CA GLY A 111 28.74 -29.58 -15.33
C GLY A 111 29.92 -29.91 -14.44
N ILE A 112 29.74 -30.87 -13.53
CA ILE A 112 30.62 -32.06 -13.41
C ILE A 112 29.74 -33.15 -12.81
N ARG A 113 29.59 -34.26 -13.57
CA ARG A 113 29.00 -35.52 -13.10
C ARG A 113 29.98 -36.27 -12.18
N PRO A 114 29.50 -36.96 -11.14
CA PRO A 114 30.35 -37.75 -10.27
C PRO A 114 30.60 -39.17 -10.82
N THR A 115 31.83 -39.63 -10.72
CA THR A 115 32.16 -41.07 -10.82
C THR A 115 32.39 -41.64 -9.42
N SER A 116 31.93 -42.87 -9.27
CA SER A 116 31.75 -43.81 -8.19
C SER A 116 32.95 -44.17 -7.32
N THR A 117 32.75 -44.15 -6.02
CA THR A 117 32.96 -45.15 -4.90
C THR A 117 34.25 -45.94 -4.68
N PRO A 118 34.45 -46.62 -3.46
CA PRO A 118 35.34 -46.22 -2.38
C PRO A 118 36.45 -47.28 -2.16
N PRO A 119 37.21 -47.50 -1.07
CA PRO A 119 36.86 -47.49 0.34
C PRO A 119 37.94 -47.10 1.39
N ALA A 120 37.45 -46.89 2.63
CA ALA A 120 37.99 -47.24 3.94
C ALA A 120 39.42 -46.95 4.40
N GLY A 121 39.52 -46.29 5.58
CA GLY A 121 40.69 -46.30 6.45
C GLY A 121 40.57 -45.30 7.63
N LYS A 122 40.21 -45.82 8.80
CA LYS A 122 40.40 -45.20 10.14
C LYS A 122 41.71 -45.80 10.75
N PRO A 123 42.21 -45.34 11.92
CA PRO A 123 42.19 -44.05 12.64
C PRO A 123 43.61 -43.63 13.09
N ALA A 124 43.78 -42.42 13.66
CA ALA A 124 44.68 -42.20 14.79
C ALA A 124 44.50 -40.85 15.47
N SER A 125 44.34 -40.90 16.74
CA SER A 125 44.33 -39.90 17.77
C SER A 125 45.68 -39.17 17.94
N ALA A 126 45.64 -37.91 18.38
CA ALA A 126 46.52 -37.32 19.41
C ALA A 126 46.17 -35.84 19.63
N SER A 127 45.65 -35.56 20.78
CA SER A 127 46.18 -34.88 21.96
C SER A 127 46.35 -33.35 21.83
N SER A 128 45.52 -32.70 22.66
CA SER A 128 45.65 -31.31 23.12
C SER A 128 46.97 -31.04 23.87
N PRO A 129 47.36 -29.80 24.02
CA PRO A 129 47.57 -29.34 25.40
C PRO A 129 46.87 -28.01 25.75
N ARG A 130 46.38 -28.07 26.93
CA ARG A 130 45.92 -27.02 27.82
C ARG A 130 47.08 -26.09 28.19
N LEU A 131 46.85 -24.76 28.25
CA LEU A 131 47.59 -23.87 29.14
C LEU A 131 46.64 -22.78 29.68
N THR A 132 46.67 -22.61 30.98
CA THR A 132 45.94 -21.73 31.86
C THR A 132 46.78 -20.44 32.18
N PRO A 133 46.32 -19.55 33.08
CA PRO A 133 46.13 -18.14 32.77
C PRO A 133 47.11 -17.24 33.56
N ALA A 134 47.26 -16.01 33.15
CA ALA A 134 47.82 -14.92 33.97
C ALA A 134 47.48 -13.61 33.26
N ALA A 135 47.22 -12.51 33.83
CA ALA A 135 47.18 -11.87 35.10
C ALA A 135 46.90 -10.37 34.78
N SER A 136 46.02 -9.78 35.54
CA SER A 136 45.95 -8.40 36.04
C SER A 136 46.43 -7.22 35.16
N ALA A 137 45.49 -6.35 34.84
CA ALA A 137 45.68 -4.97 34.40
C ALA A 137 46.09 -4.04 35.58
N PRO A 138 46.87 -2.96 35.34
CA PRO A 138 46.91 -1.82 36.25
C PRO A 138 46.06 -0.64 35.76
N ALA A 139 45.50 0.07 36.73
CA ALA A 139 44.63 1.23 36.57
C ALA A 139 45.35 2.48 35.98
N PRO A 140 44.62 3.40 35.35
CA PRO A 140 45.20 4.60 34.79
C PRO A 140 45.41 5.71 35.84
N VAL A 141 46.60 6.31 35.75
CA VAL A 141 47.05 7.46 36.54
C VAL A 141 46.30 8.72 36.12
N ARG A 142 45.77 9.46 37.09
CA ARG A 142 45.23 10.81 36.93
C ARG A 142 46.36 11.79 36.59
N SER A 143 46.34 12.40 35.43
CA SER A 143 47.15 13.59 35.15
C SER A 143 46.33 14.87 35.40
N ARG A 144 47.02 15.74 36.11
CA ARG A 144 46.62 17.03 36.66
C ARG A 144 46.36 18.04 35.53
N ALA A 145 45.23 18.72 35.56
CA ALA A 145 44.89 19.81 34.66
C ALA A 145 45.82 21.02 34.93
N THR A 146 46.47 21.49 33.88
CA THR A 146 47.12 22.82 33.84
C THR A 146 46.14 23.84 33.28
N ASN A 147 45.90 24.91 34.03
CA ASN A 147 45.09 26.05 33.63
C ASN A 147 45.70 26.79 32.46
N ALA A 148 44.97 26.87 31.35
CA ALA A 148 45.21 27.83 30.30
C ALA A 148 44.16 28.97 30.40
N PRO A 149 44.54 30.25 30.15
CA PRO A 149 43.63 31.37 30.31
C PRO A 149 42.56 31.40 29.21
N SER A 150 41.32 31.76 29.62
CA SER A 150 40.15 31.90 28.75
C SER A 150 40.35 33.03 27.74
N PRO A 151 39.86 32.82 26.49
CA PRO A 151 39.85 33.90 25.49
C PRO A 151 38.81 35.00 25.85
N PRO A 152 39.03 36.25 25.40
CA PRO A 152 38.13 37.35 25.70
C PRO A 152 36.77 37.17 25.04
N PRO A 153 35.68 37.69 25.63
CA PRO A 153 34.32 37.53 25.11
C PRO A 153 34.16 38.25 23.76
N PRO A 154 33.33 37.71 22.85
CA PRO A 154 33.02 38.36 21.57
C PRO A 154 32.25 39.66 21.75
N PRO A 155 32.41 40.63 20.84
CA PRO A 155 31.73 41.91 20.94
C PRO A 155 30.21 41.75 20.86
N ARG A 156 29.47 42.46 21.73
CA ARG A 156 28.00 42.43 21.75
C ARG A 156 27.42 42.95 20.45
N PRO A 157 26.44 42.27 19.83
CA PRO A 157 25.76 42.78 18.65
C PRO A 157 24.99 44.07 18.98
N LYS A 158 25.06 45.04 18.07
CA LYS A 158 24.29 46.28 18.20
C LYS A 158 22.79 45.96 18.14
N PRO A 159 21.94 46.66 18.92
CA PRO A 159 20.51 46.40 18.93
C PRO A 159 19.87 46.71 17.57
N ILE A 160 19.24 45.73 16.97
CA ILE A 160 18.52 45.83 15.67
C ILE A 160 17.06 46.31 15.84
N TRP A 161 16.64 46.60 17.07
CA TRP A 161 15.30 47.07 17.43
C TRP A 161 14.76 48.28 16.61
N PRO A 162 15.54 49.33 16.30
CA PRO A 162 15.00 50.45 15.51
C PRO A 162 14.63 50.06 14.06
N TYR A 163 15.27 49.07 13.47
CA TYR A 163 14.93 48.61 12.12
C TYR A 163 13.68 47.73 12.06
N ILE A 164 13.39 46.99 13.14
CA ILE A 164 12.17 46.20 13.28
C ILE A 164 10.94 47.13 13.45
N ALA A 165 11.09 48.20 14.23
CA ALA A 165 10.01 49.17 14.40
C ALA A 165 9.69 49.90 13.11
N ALA A 166 10.68 50.25 12.29
CA ALA A 166 10.47 50.93 10.98
C ALA A 166 9.79 49.99 9.97
N ALA A 167 10.14 48.68 9.95
CA ALA A 167 9.50 47.69 9.09
C ALA A 167 8.03 47.45 9.48
N ALA A 168 7.70 47.44 10.75
CA ALA A 168 6.32 47.27 11.24
C ALA A 168 5.42 48.43 10.85
N VAL A 169 5.91 49.70 10.93
CA VAL A 169 5.15 50.86 10.51
C VAL A 169 4.90 50.86 9.00
N LEU A 170 5.86 50.45 8.19
CA LEU A 170 5.69 50.33 6.74
C LEU A 170 4.69 49.21 6.36
N ALA A 171 4.68 48.10 7.06
CA ALA A 171 3.72 47.02 6.84
C ALA A 171 2.29 47.43 7.21
N ILE A 172 2.10 48.13 8.31
CA ILE A 172 0.79 48.69 8.73
C ILE A 172 0.29 49.75 7.73
N GLY A 173 1.19 50.60 7.22
CA GLY A 173 0.84 51.57 6.18
C GLY A 173 0.38 50.92 4.86
N LEU A 174 1.05 49.83 4.44
CA LEU A 174 0.67 49.08 3.23
C LEU A 174 -0.67 48.35 3.38
N VAL A 175 -0.92 47.73 4.53
CA VAL A 175 -2.21 47.09 4.83
C VAL A 175 -3.34 48.10 4.88
N GLY A 176 -3.11 49.28 5.51
CA GLY A 176 -4.08 50.39 5.54
C GLY A 176 -4.38 50.91 4.14
N PHE A 177 -3.37 51.10 3.28
CA PHE A 177 -3.54 51.54 1.89
C PHE A 177 -4.36 50.56 1.04
N PHE A 178 -4.15 49.26 1.19
CA PHE A 178 -4.93 48.22 0.50
C PHE A 178 -6.37 48.11 1.04
N LEU A 179 -6.60 48.35 2.35
CA LEU A 179 -7.94 48.36 2.92
C LEU A 179 -8.74 49.59 2.45
N VAL A 180 -8.12 50.77 2.41
CA VAL A 180 -8.78 52.00 1.94
C VAL A 180 -9.10 51.92 0.43
N ARG A 181 -8.21 51.35 -0.40
CA ARG A 181 -8.52 51.12 -1.82
C ARG A 181 -9.67 50.12 -2.06
N ARG A 182 -9.94 49.20 -1.12
CA ARG A 182 -11.11 48.31 -1.21
C ARG A 182 -12.42 48.99 -0.83
N LEU A 183 -12.38 50.10 -0.07
CA LEU A 183 -13.56 50.85 0.35
C LEU A 183 -14.00 51.92 -0.68
N ASP A 184 -13.11 52.33 -1.59
CA ASP A 184 -13.41 53.33 -2.63
C ASP A 184 -14.01 52.78 -3.93
N GLN A 185 -14.26 51.45 -4.00
CA GLN A 185 -15.07 50.90 -5.10
C GLN A 185 -16.55 50.98 -4.72
N ALA A 186 -17.15 52.15 -5.03
CA ALA A 186 -18.59 52.35 -5.01
C ALA A 186 -19.30 51.31 -5.88
N PRO A 187 -20.47 50.82 -5.46
CA PRO A 187 -21.21 49.81 -6.23
C PRO A 187 -21.68 50.44 -7.55
N ALA A 188 -21.15 49.93 -8.65
CA ALA A 188 -21.71 50.20 -9.97
C ALA A 188 -23.16 49.70 -10.01
N SER A 189 -24.02 50.61 -10.48
CA SER A 189 -25.44 50.52 -10.86
C SER A 189 -26.05 49.11 -10.84
N ILE A 190 -27.23 49.08 -10.21
CA ILE A 190 -28.26 48.03 -10.32
C ILE A 190 -28.52 47.77 -11.81
N ALA A 191 -27.82 46.83 -12.39
CA ALA A 191 -28.23 46.18 -13.62
C ALA A 191 -29.34 45.20 -13.25
N THR A 192 -30.47 45.39 -13.88
CA THR A 192 -31.66 44.53 -13.91
C THR A 192 -31.32 43.09 -13.71
N ALA A 193 -31.94 42.45 -12.71
CA ALA A 193 -31.84 41.03 -12.49
C ALA A 193 -32.00 40.27 -13.81
N PRO A 194 -31.09 39.35 -14.17
CA PRO A 194 -31.37 38.44 -15.25
C PRO A 194 -32.61 37.63 -14.85
N ALA A 195 -33.52 37.53 -15.81
CA ALA A 195 -34.74 36.72 -15.72
C ALA A 195 -34.42 35.41 -15.00
N ALA A 196 -35.33 35.06 -14.11
CA ALA A 196 -35.34 33.79 -13.37
C ALA A 196 -34.71 32.69 -14.22
N ALA A 197 -33.66 32.08 -13.69
CA ALA A 197 -33.10 30.87 -14.29
C ALA A 197 -34.26 29.93 -14.53
N GLN A 198 -34.67 29.82 -15.77
CA GLN A 198 -35.52 28.73 -16.23
C GLN A 198 -34.79 27.47 -15.76
N GLY A 199 -35.43 26.67 -14.93
CA GLY A 199 -34.86 25.46 -14.33
C GLY A 199 -34.19 24.64 -15.44
N ARG A 200 -32.87 24.55 -15.38
CA ARG A 200 -32.20 23.44 -15.99
C ARG A 200 -32.77 22.24 -15.25
N GLU A 201 -33.65 21.48 -15.90
CA GLU A 201 -33.96 20.11 -15.46
C GLU A 201 -32.60 19.48 -15.20
N GLY A 202 -32.32 19.19 -13.90
CA GLY A 202 -31.04 18.66 -13.47
C GLY A 202 -30.78 17.37 -14.24
N LEU A 203 -29.56 17.15 -14.68
CA LEU A 203 -29.17 15.86 -15.26
C LEU A 203 -29.60 14.75 -14.30
N PRO A 204 -30.07 13.58 -14.80
CA PRO A 204 -30.52 12.49 -13.95
C PRO A 204 -29.40 12.03 -13.02
N ASP A 205 -29.77 11.60 -11.82
CA ASP A 205 -28.84 11.07 -10.82
C ASP A 205 -27.97 9.96 -11.44
N LEU A 206 -26.72 9.85 -10.99
CA LEU A 206 -25.82 8.79 -11.39
C LEU A 206 -25.89 7.67 -10.35
N THR A 207 -26.48 6.53 -10.74
CA THR A 207 -26.73 5.42 -9.81
C THR A 207 -25.64 4.35 -9.96
N PHE A 208 -25.05 3.94 -8.83
CA PHE A 208 -24.11 2.82 -8.72
C PHE A 208 -24.77 1.66 -7.99
N GLY A 209 -24.37 0.44 -8.34
CA GLY A 209 -24.83 -0.78 -7.71
C GLY A 209 -23.80 -1.36 -6.75
N MET A 210 -24.25 -2.09 -5.74
CA MET A 210 -23.41 -2.89 -4.86
C MET A 210 -24.07 -4.25 -4.62
N SER A 211 -23.34 -5.34 -4.81
CA SER A 211 -23.69 -6.68 -4.33
C SER A 211 -22.78 -7.02 -3.17
N ALA A 212 -23.32 -7.22 -1.98
CA ALA A 212 -22.53 -7.41 -0.77
C ALA A 212 -23.27 -8.25 0.27
N ALA A 213 -22.53 -8.85 1.20
CA ALA A 213 -23.08 -9.56 2.34
C ALA A 213 -23.70 -8.57 3.34
N LEU A 214 -25.00 -8.29 3.26
CA LEU A 214 -25.71 -7.43 4.23
C LEU A 214 -26.38 -8.25 5.35
N THR A 215 -26.49 -9.57 5.15
CA THR A 215 -26.97 -10.54 6.12
C THR A 215 -26.00 -11.72 6.25
N GLY A 216 -26.25 -12.63 7.19
CA GLY A 216 -25.43 -13.83 7.40
C GLY A 216 -24.16 -13.61 8.23
N PRO A 217 -23.25 -14.61 8.27
CA PRO A 217 -22.05 -14.59 9.10
C PRO A 217 -21.03 -13.51 8.73
N ALA A 218 -20.99 -13.09 7.45
CA ALA A 218 -20.08 -12.08 6.93
C ALA A 218 -20.69 -10.66 6.84
N LYS A 219 -21.87 -10.43 7.44
CA LYS A 219 -22.67 -9.20 7.27
C LYS A 219 -21.93 -7.90 7.61
N GLU A 220 -21.01 -7.93 8.56
CA GLU A 220 -20.31 -6.70 8.97
C GLU A 220 -19.39 -6.19 7.86
N LEU A 221 -18.84 -7.08 7.02
CA LEU A 221 -18.01 -6.69 5.86
C LEU A 221 -18.84 -5.89 4.84
N GLY A 222 -20.03 -6.39 4.48
CA GLY A 222 -20.90 -5.73 3.53
C GLY A 222 -21.50 -4.44 4.07
N ARG A 223 -21.93 -4.43 5.32
CA ARG A 223 -22.50 -3.25 5.99
C ARG A 223 -21.49 -2.13 6.10
N SER A 224 -20.29 -2.42 6.62
CA SER A 224 -19.23 -1.43 6.74
C SER A 224 -18.82 -0.88 5.37
N MET A 225 -18.66 -1.74 4.35
CA MET A 225 -18.31 -1.29 3.00
C MET A 225 -19.39 -0.36 2.42
N LYS A 226 -20.67 -0.73 2.57
CA LYS A 226 -21.83 0.07 2.17
C LYS A 226 -21.81 1.43 2.88
N THR A 227 -21.67 1.44 4.20
CA THR A 227 -21.60 2.68 5.01
C THR A 227 -20.50 3.60 4.47
N GLY A 228 -19.30 3.08 4.21
CA GLY A 228 -18.19 3.88 3.68
C GLY A 228 -18.51 4.55 2.34
N VAL A 229 -19.11 3.80 1.40
CA VAL A 229 -19.52 4.35 0.10
C VAL A 229 -20.60 5.41 0.26
N GLU A 230 -21.60 5.15 1.11
CA GLU A 230 -22.69 6.11 1.39
C GLU A 230 -22.16 7.40 2.00
N LEU A 231 -21.22 7.35 2.95
CA LEU A 231 -20.59 8.55 3.53
C LEU A 231 -19.98 9.47 2.46
N ALA A 232 -19.27 8.90 1.48
CA ALA A 232 -18.68 9.69 0.39
C ALA A 232 -19.76 10.27 -0.53
N PHE A 233 -20.78 9.49 -0.87
CA PHE A 233 -21.88 9.92 -1.73
C PHE A 233 -22.74 11.01 -1.06
N ASP A 234 -23.06 10.85 0.21
CA ASP A 234 -23.82 11.84 0.96
C ASP A 234 -23.07 13.16 1.10
N ALA A 235 -21.76 13.08 1.40
CA ALA A 235 -20.92 14.28 1.50
C ALA A 235 -20.88 15.06 0.18
N ILE A 236 -20.66 14.37 -0.96
CA ILE A 236 -20.62 15.07 -2.24
C ILE A 236 -22.00 15.55 -2.68
N ASN A 237 -23.07 14.84 -2.35
CA ASN A 237 -24.43 15.24 -2.66
C ASN A 237 -24.87 16.49 -1.89
N ASP A 238 -24.46 16.63 -0.63
CA ASP A 238 -24.67 17.85 0.18
C ASP A 238 -23.89 19.04 -0.39
N ALA A 239 -22.75 18.79 -1.02
CA ALA A 239 -21.95 19.81 -1.72
C ALA A 239 -22.49 20.15 -3.12
N GLY A 240 -23.66 19.62 -3.52
CA GLY A 240 -24.29 19.90 -4.82
C GLY A 240 -24.11 18.81 -5.88
N GLY A 241 -23.56 17.65 -5.50
CA GLY A 241 -23.34 16.52 -6.40
C GLY A 241 -22.08 16.66 -7.25
N VAL A 242 -21.92 15.76 -8.22
CA VAL A 242 -20.82 15.76 -9.18
C VAL A 242 -21.30 16.30 -10.52
N ASN A 243 -20.73 17.38 -10.99
CA ASN A 243 -21.12 18.02 -12.26
C ASN A 243 -22.65 18.31 -12.35
N GLY A 244 -23.30 18.61 -11.20
CA GLY A 244 -24.74 18.87 -11.09
C GLY A 244 -25.62 17.63 -11.00
N ARG A 245 -25.03 16.42 -10.89
CA ARG A 245 -25.74 15.14 -10.72
C ARG A 245 -25.52 14.62 -9.30
N LYS A 246 -26.57 14.11 -8.66
CA LYS A 246 -26.41 13.38 -7.39
C LYS A 246 -25.95 11.96 -7.66
N LEU A 247 -25.18 11.41 -6.71
CA LEU A 247 -24.77 10.01 -6.71
C LEU A 247 -25.72 9.20 -5.83
N ARG A 248 -26.15 8.04 -6.32
CA ARG A 248 -27.00 7.10 -5.56
C ARG A 248 -26.37 5.73 -5.51
N LEU A 249 -26.55 5.04 -4.39
CA LEU A 249 -26.16 3.64 -4.21
C LEU A 249 -27.41 2.76 -4.12
N ILE A 250 -27.45 1.69 -4.91
CA ILE A 250 -28.40 0.58 -4.75
C ILE A 250 -27.60 -0.63 -4.27
N ALA A 251 -27.75 -0.99 -3.01
CA ALA A 251 -27.08 -2.14 -2.42
C ALA A 251 -28.03 -3.32 -2.30
N LEU A 252 -27.64 -4.48 -2.83
CA LEU A 252 -28.38 -5.73 -2.77
C LEU A 252 -27.63 -6.76 -1.92
N ASP A 253 -28.36 -7.50 -1.11
CA ASP A 253 -27.82 -8.52 -0.23
C ASP A 253 -27.58 -9.84 -0.98
N ASP A 254 -26.33 -10.24 -1.10
CA ASP A 254 -25.96 -11.55 -1.63
C ASP A 254 -25.63 -12.59 -0.54
N GLY A 255 -25.59 -12.18 0.75
CA GLY A 255 -25.25 -13.07 1.87
C GLY A 255 -23.89 -13.75 1.73
N TYR A 256 -22.97 -13.20 0.93
CA TYR A 256 -21.67 -13.78 0.59
C TYR A 256 -21.80 -15.11 -0.16
N GLU A 257 -22.83 -15.24 -1.02
CA GLU A 257 -23.11 -16.44 -1.82
C GLU A 257 -23.08 -16.11 -3.34
N PRO A 258 -22.18 -16.74 -4.13
CA PRO A 258 -22.02 -16.43 -5.57
C PRO A 258 -23.31 -16.56 -6.38
N ALA A 259 -24.16 -17.55 -6.08
CA ALA A 259 -25.44 -17.71 -6.76
C ALA A 259 -26.38 -16.52 -6.56
N ARG A 260 -26.42 -15.94 -5.35
CA ARG A 260 -27.21 -14.74 -5.04
C ARG A 260 -26.56 -13.49 -5.66
N THR A 261 -25.23 -13.46 -5.73
CA THR A 261 -24.49 -12.38 -6.40
C THR A 261 -24.87 -12.29 -7.88
N ILE A 262 -25.00 -13.41 -8.60
CA ILE A 262 -25.42 -13.40 -10.02
C ILE A 262 -26.81 -12.76 -10.15
N GLU A 263 -27.76 -13.10 -9.29
CA GLU A 263 -29.10 -12.51 -9.35
C GLU A 263 -29.08 -11.02 -9.00
N ALA A 264 -28.27 -10.62 -8.02
CA ALA A 264 -28.06 -9.21 -7.69
C ALA A 264 -27.44 -8.42 -8.86
N MET A 265 -26.45 -8.99 -9.56
CA MET A 265 -25.84 -8.36 -10.72
C MET A 265 -26.82 -8.19 -11.89
N LYS A 266 -27.66 -9.19 -12.18
CA LYS A 266 -28.75 -9.08 -13.17
C LYS A 266 -29.73 -7.97 -12.81
N GLU A 267 -30.17 -7.91 -11.55
CA GLU A 267 -31.06 -6.86 -11.09
C GLU A 267 -30.43 -5.47 -11.25
N LEU A 268 -29.17 -5.29 -10.81
CA LEU A 268 -28.48 -4.01 -10.86
C LEU A 268 -28.20 -3.55 -12.30
N ILE A 269 -27.71 -4.43 -13.16
CA ILE A 269 -27.25 -4.08 -14.50
C ILE A 269 -28.43 -4.04 -15.49
N GLU A 270 -29.23 -5.10 -15.56
CA GLU A 270 -30.27 -5.23 -16.61
C GLU A 270 -31.55 -4.48 -16.29
N LYS A 271 -31.92 -4.38 -14.99
CA LYS A 271 -33.18 -3.74 -14.60
C LYS A 271 -33.01 -2.34 -14.02
N ARG A 272 -31.93 -2.11 -13.22
CA ARG A 272 -31.68 -0.80 -12.62
C ARG A 272 -30.77 0.08 -13.47
N HIS A 273 -30.12 -0.49 -14.48
CA HIS A 273 -29.25 0.22 -15.41
C HIS A 273 -28.21 1.10 -14.69
N VAL A 274 -27.52 0.52 -13.68
CA VAL A 274 -26.52 1.24 -12.90
C VAL A 274 -25.33 1.63 -13.77
N ALA A 275 -24.74 2.79 -13.50
CA ALA A 275 -23.57 3.32 -14.22
C ALA A 275 -22.29 2.52 -13.93
N GLY A 276 -22.26 1.79 -12.82
CA GLY A 276 -21.14 0.95 -12.40
C GLY A 276 -21.50 0.17 -11.14
N ILE A 277 -20.69 -0.83 -10.84
CA ILE A 277 -20.71 -1.58 -9.58
C ILE A 277 -19.57 -1.08 -8.71
N ILE A 278 -19.84 -0.76 -7.46
CA ILE A 278 -18.83 -0.34 -6.48
C ILE A 278 -18.88 -1.21 -5.24
N GLY A 279 -17.72 -1.56 -4.69
CA GLY A 279 -17.63 -2.16 -3.37
C GLY A 279 -18.22 -3.57 -3.24
N ASN A 280 -18.28 -4.36 -4.33
CA ASN A 280 -18.63 -5.79 -4.22
C ASN A 280 -17.77 -6.47 -3.16
N VAL A 281 -18.37 -7.29 -2.29
CA VAL A 281 -17.69 -7.88 -1.15
C VAL A 281 -17.38 -9.35 -1.36
N GLY A 282 -16.07 -9.64 -1.41
CA GLY A 282 -15.54 -10.99 -1.37
C GLY A 282 -15.01 -11.55 -2.68
N THR A 283 -14.09 -12.50 -2.56
CA THR A 283 -13.45 -13.13 -3.73
C THR A 283 -14.40 -14.09 -4.46
N PRO A 284 -15.13 -15.01 -3.79
CA PRO A 284 -16.03 -15.93 -4.49
C PRO A 284 -17.21 -15.21 -5.16
N THR A 285 -17.66 -14.10 -4.60
CA THR A 285 -18.69 -13.23 -5.20
C THR A 285 -18.14 -12.42 -6.37
N ALA A 286 -16.93 -11.85 -6.23
CA ALA A 286 -16.25 -11.14 -7.31
C ALA A 286 -15.93 -12.07 -8.49
N ALA A 287 -15.66 -13.36 -8.24
CA ALA A 287 -15.38 -14.34 -9.30
C ALA A 287 -16.54 -14.51 -10.29
N VAL A 288 -17.77 -14.24 -9.87
CA VAL A 288 -18.95 -14.27 -10.73
C VAL A 288 -19.43 -12.88 -11.14
N ALA A 289 -19.24 -11.86 -10.28
CA ALA A 289 -19.70 -10.50 -10.53
C ALA A 289 -18.83 -9.76 -11.57
N ALA A 290 -17.49 -9.86 -11.48
CA ALA A 290 -16.62 -9.14 -12.37
C ALA A 290 -16.73 -9.60 -13.85
N PRO A 291 -16.72 -10.90 -14.18
CA PRO A 291 -16.97 -11.33 -15.57
C PRO A 291 -18.31 -10.86 -16.11
N TYR A 292 -19.36 -10.89 -15.27
CA TYR A 292 -20.69 -10.42 -15.66
C TYR A 292 -20.70 -8.90 -15.98
N ALA A 293 -20.05 -8.10 -15.15
CA ALA A 293 -19.90 -6.66 -15.38
C ALA A 293 -19.11 -6.37 -16.66
N VAL A 294 -17.99 -7.09 -16.89
CA VAL A 294 -17.15 -6.95 -18.09
C VAL A 294 -17.94 -7.31 -19.36
N GLU A 295 -18.70 -8.41 -19.36
CA GLU A 295 -19.55 -8.83 -20.48
C GLU A 295 -20.57 -7.76 -20.86
N HIS A 296 -21.15 -7.07 -19.85
CA HIS A 296 -22.13 -6.01 -20.04
C HIS A 296 -21.50 -4.61 -20.19
N LYS A 297 -20.16 -4.50 -20.23
CA LYS A 297 -19.42 -3.23 -20.32
C LYS A 297 -19.78 -2.24 -19.20
N VAL A 298 -19.95 -2.75 -17.98
CA VAL A 298 -20.26 -1.99 -16.78
C VAL A 298 -19.01 -1.90 -15.92
N LEU A 299 -18.68 -0.70 -15.43
CA LEU A 299 -17.57 -0.47 -14.51
C LEU A 299 -17.72 -1.32 -13.26
N PHE A 300 -16.66 -2.07 -12.88
CA PHE A 300 -16.55 -2.84 -11.65
C PHE A 300 -15.42 -2.27 -10.82
N PHE A 301 -15.76 -1.46 -9.82
CA PHE A 301 -14.84 -0.59 -9.12
C PHE A 301 -14.70 -0.93 -7.63
N GLY A 302 -13.47 -0.95 -7.14
CA GLY A 302 -13.16 -0.95 -5.71
C GLY A 302 -13.77 -2.13 -4.95
N ALA A 303 -13.80 -3.33 -5.55
CA ALA A 303 -14.28 -4.52 -4.87
C ALA A 303 -13.45 -4.81 -3.62
N PHE A 304 -14.12 -5.17 -2.53
CA PHE A 304 -13.49 -5.54 -1.26
C PHE A 304 -12.90 -6.95 -1.37
N THR A 305 -11.83 -7.06 -2.13
CA THR A 305 -11.01 -8.27 -2.30
C THR A 305 -9.64 -7.95 -2.90
N GLY A 306 -8.59 -8.58 -2.37
CA GLY A 306 -7.22 -8.49 -2.90
C GLY A 306 -6.85 -9.59 -3.90
N ALA A 307 -7.84 -10.31 -4.45
CA ALA A 307 -7.60 -11.49 -5.27
C ALA A 307 -7.01 -11.19 -6.66
N PRO A 308 -6.14 -12.06 -7.21
CA PRO A 308 -5.50 -11.88 -8.51
C PRO A 308 -6.49 -11.90 -9.68
N LEU A 309 -7.68 -12.50 -9.51
CA LEU A 309 -8.70 -12.57 -10.58
C LEU A 309 -9.17 -11.18 -11.10
N LEU A 310 -9.02 -10.13 -10.26
CA LEU A 310 -9.32 -8.73 -10.62
C LEU A 310 -8.07 -7.94 -11.06
N ARG A 311 -6.91 -8.59 -11.15
CA ARG A 311 -5.59 -7.99 -11.42
C ARG A 311 -4.88 -8.73 -12.53
N LYS A 312 -5.58 -8.84 -13.68
CA LYS A 312 -5.01 -9.45 -14.88
C LYS A 312 -3.95 -8.53 -15.48
N ASP A 313 -3.06 -9.10 -16.26
CA ASP A 313 -2.08 -8.40 -17.08
C ASP A 313 -2.22 -8.90 -18.54
N PRO A 314 -2.67 -8.04 -19.49
CA PRO A 314 -3.19 -6.69 -19.28
C PRO A 314 -4.51 -6.67 -18.46
N PRO A 315 -4.83 -5.55 -17.79
CA PRO A 315 -6.03 -5.48 -16.96
C PRO A 315 -7.31 -5.54 -17.79
N ASP A 316 -8.38 -6.12 -17.21
CA ASP A 316 -9.71 -6.00 -17.79
C ASP A 316 -10.15 -4.53 -17.80
N ARG A 317 -10.54 -3.98 -18.97
CA ARG A 317 -10.85 -2.56 -19.15
C ARG A 317 -11.85 -2.00 -18.13
N TYR A 318 -12.81 -2.80 -17.68
CA TYR A 318 -13.90 -2.38 -16.80
C TYR A 318 -13.64 -2.65 -15.31
N VAL A 319 -12.48 -3.21 -14.94
CA VAL A 319 -12.18 -3.63 -13.56
C VAL A 319 -11.11 -2.73 -12.96
N PHE A 320 -11.45 -2.02 -11.87
CA PHE A 320 -10.54 -1.13 -11.16
C PHE A 320 -10.49 -1.47 -9.68
N ASN A 321 -9.29 -1.53 -9.10
CA ASN A 321 -9.05 -1.91 -7.72
C ASN A 321 -8.51 -0.73 -6.92
N TYR A 322 -9.09 -0.47 -5.74
CA TYR A 322 -8.55 0.51 -4.81
C TYR A 322 -7.30 -0.02 -4.10
N ARG A 323 -7.36 -1.23 -3.57
CA ARG A 323 -6.51 -1.79 -2.53
C ARG A 323 -5.32 -2.60 -3.04
N ALA A 324 -4.29 -2.76 -2.18
CA ALA A 324 -3.24 -3.74 -2.36
C ALA A 324 -3.80 -5.18 -2.47
N SER A 325 -3.09 -6.04 -3.20
CA SER A 325 -3.46 -7.43 -3.41
C SER A 325 -3.17 -8.32 -2.19
N TYR A 326 -3.81 -9.47 -2.11
CA TYR A 326 -3.46 -10.48 -1.11
C TYR A 326 -2.01 -10.97 -1.23
N ALA A 327 -1.46 -10.97 -2.44
CA ALA A 327 -0.06 -11.32 -2.67
C ALA A 327 0.88 -10.32 -1.98
N GLU A 328 0.57 -9.02 -2.01
CA GLU A 328 1.34 -7.98 -1.32
C GLU A 328 1.17 -8.07 0.20
N GLU A 329 -0.07 -8.24 0.68
CA GLU A 329 -0.34 -8.40 2.11
C GLU A 329 0.38 -9.62 2.70
N THR A 330 0.25 -10.78 2.04
CA THR A 330 0.88 -12.02 2.53
C THR A 330 2.39 -12.01 2.36
N ALA A 331 2.93 -11.34 1.33
CA ALA A 331 4.37 -11.16 1.19
C ALA A 331 4.95 -10.33 2.34
N ALA A 332 4.27 -9.25 2.75
CA ALA A 332 4.67 -8.45 3.90
C ALA A 332 4.64 -9.28 5.21
N ILE A 333 3.58 -10.07 5.42
CA ILE A 333 3.47 -10.98 6.57
C ILE A 333 4.61 -12.01 6.58
N VAL A 334 4.82 -12.72 5.47
CA VAL A 334 5.84 -13.78 5.38
C VAL A 334 7.24 -13.21 5.58
N ARG A 335 7.56 -12.08 4.93
CA ARG A 335 8.82 -11.38 5.13
C ARG A 335 9.03 -11.03 6.60
N TRP A 336 8.04 -10.43 7.25
CA TRP A 336 8.12 -10.09 8.66
C TRP A 336 8.34 -11.33 9.54
N LEU A 337 7.61 -12.42 9.30
CA LEU A 337 7.77 -13.66 10.07
C LEU A 337 9.17 -14.26 9.92
N VAL A 338 9.69 -14.32 8.68
CA VAL A 338 10.97 -15.00 8.40
C VAL A 338 12.15 -14.08 8.68
N ASP A 339 12.14 -12.83 8.16
CA ASP A 339 13.31 -11.95 8.20
C ASP A 339 13.41 -11.20 9.53
N ILE A 340 12.29 -10.77 10.11
CA ILE A 340 12.29 -9.98 11.35
C ILE A 340 12.11 -10.88 12.57
N ARG A 341 11.09 -11.74 12.57
CA ARG A 341 10.81 -12.66 13.70
C ARG A 341 11.70 -13.90 13.71
N ARG A 342 12.43 -14.15 12.63
CA ARG A 342 13.36 -15.26 12.47
C ARG A 342 12.70 -16.64 12.61
N PHE A 343 11.43 -16.75 12.21
CA PHE A 343 10.78 -18.05 12.12
C PHE A 343 11.30 -18.79 10.89
N LYS A 344 11.52 -20.10 11.06
CA LYS A 344 11.79 -20.96 9.92
C LYS A 344 10.50 -21.11 9.11
N PRO A 345 10.56 -21.17 7.77
CA PRO A 345 9.36 -21.34 6.95
C PRO A 345 8.48 -22.52 7.37
N GLY A 346 9.06 -23.65 7.78
CA GLY A 346 8.34 -24.83 8.27
C GLY A 346 7.64 -24.64 9.63
N GLU A 347 7.89 -23.53 10.35
CA GLU A 347 7.20 -23.16 11.59
C GLU A 347 5.93 -22.33 11.32
N ILE A 348 5.61 -22.06 10.02
CA ILE A 348 4.50 -21.22 9.59
C ILE A 348 3.47 -22.08 8.86
N ALA A 349 2.22 -22.02 9.31
CA ALA A 349 1.09 -22.67 8.67
C ALA A 349 0.09 -21.63 8.11
N VAL A 350 -0.85 -22.10 7.29
CA VAL A 350 -1.93 -21.28 6.74
C VAL A 350 -3.27 -21.81 7.21
N PHE A 351 -4.13 -20.92 7.74
CA PHE A 351 -5.55 -21.17 7.98
C PHE A 351 -6.38 -20.37 6.99
N ALA A 352 -7.13 -21.05 6.12
CA ALA A 352 -7.79 -20.38 4.99
C ALA A 352 -9.23 -20.85 4.78
N GLN A 353 -10.09 -19.95 4.29
CA GLN A 353 -11.41 -20.30 3.77
C GLN A 353 -11.27 -21.31 2.61
N GLN A 354 -12.14 -22.31 2.53
CA GLN A 354 -12.08 -23.38 1.52
C GLN A 354 -12.81 -22.96 0.24
N ASP A 355 -12.35 -21.90 -0.40
CA ASP A 355 -12.83 -21.39 -1.70
C ASP A 355 -11.83 -20.39 -2.31
N ALA A 356 -12.23 -19.69 -3.38
CA ALA A 356 -11.39 -18.74 -4.11
C ALA A 356 -10.73 -17.65 -3.23
N TYR A 357 -11.32 -17.28 -2.08
CA TYR A 357 -10.69 -16.33 -1.14
C TYR A 357 -9.47 -16.95 -0.47
N GLY A 358 -9.65 -18.11 0.13
CA GLY A 358 -8.55 -18.79 0.79
C GLY A 358 -7.48 -19.29 -0.20
N ASP A 359 -7.87 -19.66 -1.42
CA ASP A 359 -6.93 -20.05 -2.48
C ASP A 359 -6.08 -18.88 -2.92
N ALA A 360 -6.66 -17.68 -3.12
CA ALA A 360 -5.93 -16.48 -3.50
C ALA A 360 -4.91 -16.05 -2.43
N GLY A 361 -5.30 -16.12 -1.14
CA GLY A 361 -4.38 -15.79 -0.06
C GLY A 361 -3.30 -16.86 0.13
N PHE A 362 -3.64 -18.15 0.00
CA PHE A 362 -2.67 -19.22 0.06
C PHE A 362 -1.63 -19.12 -1.07
N GLU A 363 -2.05 -18.81 -2.30
CA GLU A 363 -1.11 -18.60 -3.41
C GLU A 363 -0.15 -17.43 -3.13
N GLY A 364 -0.66 -16.35 -2.51
CA GLY A 364 0.18 -15.24 -2.07
C GLY A 364 1.24 -15.67 -1.05
N VAL A 365 0.86 -16.47 -0.03
CA VAL A 365 1.81 -17.07 0.94
C VAL A 365 2.81 -17.98 0.23
N ALA A 366 2.33 -18.88 -0.63
CA ALA A 366 3.16 -19.81 -1.37
C ALA A 366 4.19 -19.10 -2.25
N ARG A 367 3.76 -18.04 -2.96
CA ARG A 367 4.64 -17.19 -3.76
C ARG A 367 5.72 -16.50 -2.91
N ALA A 368 5.34 -15.98 -1.75
CA ALA A 368 6.31 -15.39 -0.82
C ALA A 368 7.29 -16.42 -0.24
N MET A 369 6.81 -17.62 0.12
CA MET A 369 7.63 -18.70 0.67
C MET A 369 8.62 -19.29 -0.34
N ARG A 370 8.29 -19.29 -1.66
CA ARG A 370 9.25 -19.70 -2.72
C ARG A 370 10.54 -18.88 -2.68
N LYS A 371 10.50 -17.60 -2.28
CA LYS A 371 11.70 -16.76 -2.12
C LYS A 371 12.66 -17.30 -1.04
N TYR A 372 12.15 -18.09 -0.11
CA TYR A 372 12.93 -18.77 0.94
C TYR A 372 13.19 -20.25 0.63
N GLY A 373 13.01 -20.66 -0.63
CA GLY A 373 13.29 -22.02 -1.09
C GLY A 373 12.27 -23.08 -0.66
N VAL A 374 11.05 -22.66 -0.27
CA VAL A 374 9.99 -23.59 0.17
C VAL A 374 9.18 -24.07 -1.03
N ASP A 375 9.02 -25.39 -1.14
CA ASP A 375 8.04 -25.96 -2.06
C ASP A 375 6.61 -25.70 -1.51
N PRO A 376 5.73 -25.06 -2.28
CA PRO A 376 4.35 -24.80 -1.88
C PRO A 376 3.57 -26.03 -1.39
N SER A 377 3.85 -27.21 -1.92
CA SER A 377 3.20 -28.46 -1.52
C SER A 377 3.52 -28.89 -0.08
N THR A 378 4.60 -28.35 0.50
CA THR A 378 5.01 -28.63 1.89
C THR A 378 4.42 -27.68 2.91
N ILE A 379 3.75 -26.61 2.47
CA ILE A 379 3.13 -25.63 3.36
C ILE A 379 1.88 -26.26 4.00
N LEU A 380 1.87 -26.37 5.32
CA LEU A 380 0.70 -26.86 6.04
C LEU A 380 -0.47 -25.88 5.86
N ARG A 381 -1.53 -26.32 5.20
CA ARG A 381 -2.78 -25.59 5.02
C ARG A 381 -3.92 -26.33 5.69
N VAL A 382 -4.59 -25.65 6.60
CA VAL A 382 -5.85 -26.07 7.21
C VAL A 382 -6.93 -25.03 6.90
N GLY A 383 -8.22 -25.35 7.06
CA GLY A 383 -9.25 -24.39 6.64
C GLY A 383 -10.63 -24.68 7.17
N TYR A 384 -11.58 -23.82 6.76
CA TYR A 384 -12.99 -23.86 7.13
C TYR A 384 -13.89 -23.58 5.92
N LYS A 385 -15.13 -24.00 5.97
CA LYS A 385 -16.12 -23.73 4.91
C LYS A 385 -16.69 -22.32 5.02
N ARG A 386 -16.86 -21.64 3.86
CA ARG A 386 -17.48 -20.31 3.79
C ARG A 386 -18.81 -20.28 4.54
N ASN A 387 -19.10 -19.14 5.15
CA ASN A 387 -20.32 -18.89 5.94
C ASN A 387 -20.54 -19.82 7.14
N THR A 388 -19.48 -20.50 7.61
CA THR A 388 -19.52 -21.31 8.85
C THR A 388 -18.50 -20.80 9.87
N THR A 389 -18.65 -21.27 11.11
CA THR A 389 -17.67 -21.10 12.20
C THR A 389 -17.07 -22.43 12.64
N GLU A 390 -17.24 -23.46 11.82
CA GLU A 390 -16.77 -24.82 12.08
C GLU A 390 -15.26 -24.90 11.79
N VAL A 391 -14.46 -24.76 12.84
CA VAL A 391 -12.98 -24.76 12.77
C VAL A 391 -12.36 -25.95 13.48
N GLY A 392 -13.16 -26.89 14.03
CA GLY A 392 -12.69 -28.01 14.83
C GLY A 392 -11.65 -28.85 14.12
N ASP A 393 -11.94 -29.30 12.90
CA ASP A 393 -11.02 -30.11 12.10
C ASP A 393 -9.69 -29.41 11.82
N ALA A 394 -9.73 -28.11 11.51
CA ALA A 394 -8.54 -27.29 11.28
C ALA A 394 -7.67 -27.20 12.55
N VAL A 395 -8.31 -26.98 13.70
CA VAL A 395 -7.65 -26.93 15.00
C VAL A 395 -7.02 -28.28 15.35
N ASP A 396 -7.74 -29.38 15.15
CA ASP A 396 -7.25 -30.73 15.46
C ASP A 396 -6.11 -31.16 14.52
N GLN A 397 -6.18 -30.78 13.25
CA GLN A 397 -5.07 -31.01 12.31
C GLN A 397 -3.83 -30.20 12.71
N LEU A 398 -3.96 -28.88 12.89
CA LEU A 398 -2.83 -28.03 13.24
C LEU A 398 -2.19 -28.41 14.58
N SER A 399 -2.99 -28.83 15.57
CA SER A 399 -2.50 -29.22 16.89
C SER A 399 -1.55 -30.43 16.89
N LYS A 400 -1.51 -31.20 15.81
CA LYS A 400 -0.57 -32.32 15.63
C LYS A 400 0.82 -31.84 15.23
N HIS A 401 0.94 -30.61 14.73
CA HIS A 401 2.17 -30.00 14.23
C HIS A 401 2.76 -29.06 15.29
N LYS A 402 3.51 -29.65 16.24
CA LYS A 402 4.09 -28.91 17.38
C LYS A 402 5.20 -27.95 16.97
N GLU A 403 5.77 -28.14 15.80
CA GLU A 403 6.76 -27.26 15.17
C GLU A 403 6.16 -25.92 14.73
N VAL A 404 4.85 -25.84 14.48
CA VAL A 404 4.19 -24.59 14.02
C VAL A 404 4.08 -23.60 15.15
N ARG A 405 4.56 -22.40 14.91
CA ARG A 405 4.61 -21.27 15.85
C ARG A 405 3.83 -20.04 15.38
N ALA A 406 3.56 -19.95 14.08
CA ALA A 406 2.80 -18.85 13.48
C ALA A 406 1.78 -19.37 12.47
N VAL A 407 0.66 -18.69 12.38
CA VAL A 407 -0.40 -18.98 11.40
C VAL A 407 -0.71 -17.71 10.60
N VAL A 408 -0.55 -17.79 9.28
CA VAL A 408 -1.06 -16.79 8.34
C VAL A 408 -2.49 -17.15 8.03
N MET A 409 -3.42 -16.29 8.41
CA MET A 409 -4.83 -16.54 8.21
C MET A 409 -5.37 -15.79 7.00
N VAL A 410 -6.22 -16.46 6.25
CA VAL A 410 -7.02 -15.93 5.14
C VAL A 410 -8.48 -16.25 5.45
N ALA A 411 -9.01 -15.56 6.43
CA ALA A 411 -10.27 -15.94 7.07
C ALA A 411 -11.12 -14.69 7.42
N ALA A 412 -12.45 -14.83 7.33
CA ALA A 412 -13.39 -13.83 7.83
C ALA A 412 -13.41 -13.80 9.37
N TYR A 413 -13.87 -12.70 9.94
CA TYR A 413 -13.76 -12.40 11.39
C TYR A 413 -14.27 -13.50 12.33
N LYS A 414 -15.46 -14.06 12.10
CA LYS A 414 -16.03 -15.08 13.00
C LYS A 414 -15.24 -16.37 13.05
N PRO A 415 -14.97 -17.07 11.91
CA PRO A 415 -14.14 -18.26 11.95
C PRO A 415 -12.71 -17.98 12.40
N ALA A 416 -12.14 -16.79 12.06
CA ALA A 416 -10.83 -16.40 12.56
C ALA A 416 -10.81 -16.29 14.10
N ALA A 417 -11.79 -15.64 14.70
CA ALA A 417 -11.89 -15.51 16.15
C ALA A 417 -12.02 -16.88 16.83
N ARG A 418 -12.89 -17.76 16.30
CA ARG A 418 -13.05 -19.12 16.84
C ARG A 418 -11.81 -20.00 16.69
N PHE A 419 -11.08 -19.83 15.60
CA PHE A 419 -9.82 -20.53 15.41
C PHE A 419 -8.74 -20.04 16.38
N ILE A 420 -8.59 -18.73 16.54
CA ILE A 420 -7.66 -18.12 17.50
C ILE A 420 -7.99 -18.59 18.93
N GLU A 421 -9.26 -18.53 19.34
CA GLU A 421 -9.73 -19.01 20.66
C GLU A 421 -9.23 -20.43 20.93
N LYS A 422 -9.62 -21.37 20.08
CA LYS A 422 -9.32 -22.80 20.27
C LYS A 422 -7.81 -23.12 20.18
N MET A 423 -7.08 -22.41 19.32
CA MET A 423 -5.64 -22.60 19.19
C MET A 423 -4.88 -21.99 20.37
N ARG A 424 -5.26 -20.81 20.88
CA ARG A 424 -4.62 -20.20 22.07
C ARG A 424 -4.84 -21.02 23.34
N ASP A 425 -5.97 -21.74 23.44
CA ASP A 425 -6.20 -22.68 24.54
C ASP A 425 -5.25 -23.88 24.51
N ARG A 426 -4.71 -24.25 23.33
CA ARG A 426 -3.81 -25.38 23.11
C ARG A 426 -2.33 -24.99 22.96
N ALA A 427 -2.07 -23.82 22.40
CA ALA A 427 -0.75 -23.26 22.11
C ALA A 427 -0.77 -21.73 22.38
N PRO A 428 -0.65 -21.30 23.64
CA PRO A 428 -0.82 -19.89 24.05
C PRO A 428 0.15 -18.93 23.35
N ASP A 429 1.35 -19.38 23.02
CA ASP A 429 2.43 -18.57 22.43
C ASP A 429 2.35 -18.51 20.89
N MET A 430 1.36 -19.18 20.27
CA MET A 430 1.19 -19.18 18.82
C MET A 430 0.84 -17.78 18.33
N LEU A 431 1.52 -17.34 17.28
CA LEU A 431 1.32 -16.05 16.66
C LEU A 431 0.28 -16.15 15.53
N PHE A 432 -0.66 -15.22 15.50
CA PHE A 432 -1.71 -15.17 14.49
C PHE A 432 -1.61 -13.88 13.68
N THR A 433 -1.62 -14.01 12.36
CA THR A 433 -1.71 -12.90 11.41
C THR A 433 -2.90 -13.11 10.49
N ASN A 434 -3.53 -12.04 9.99
CA ASN A 434 -4.60 -12.15 8.98
C ASN A 434 -4.46 -11.03 7.95
N VAL A 435 -5.03 -11.25 6.76
CA VAL A 435 -5.15 -10.22 5.74
C VAL A 435 -6.34 -9.29 6.04
N SER A 436 -6.30 -8.08 5.54
CA SER A 436 -7.28 -7.00 5.81
C SER A 436 -8.74 -7.35 5.56
N PHE A 437 -9.02 -8.28 4.63
CA PHE A 437 -10.38 -8.75 4.35
C PHE A 437 -11.07 -9.37 5.57
N VAL A 438 -10.35 -9.72 6.61
CA VAL A 438 -10.93 -10.29 7.84
C VAL A 438 -12.08 -9.46 8.42
N GLY A 439 -12.07 -8.13 8.22
CA GLY A 439 -12.96 -7.20 8.93
C GLY A 439 -12.42 -6.95 10.34
N SER A 440 -11.43 -6.07 10.44
CA SER A 440 -10.56 -5.95 11.61
C SER A 440 -11.31 -5.58 12.88
N VAL A 441 -12.24 -4.61 12.83
CA VAL A 441 -13.03 -4.21 14.00
C VAL A 441 -13.99 -5.32 14.42
N ALA A 442 -14.64 -5.98 13.45
CA ALA A 442 -15.51 -7.13 13.75
C ALA A 442 -14.72 -8.31 14.37
N LEU A 443 -13.48 -8.55 13.92
CA LEU A 443 -12.57 -9.52 14.55
C LEU A 443 -12.25 -9.13 16.00
N ALA A 444 -11.93 -7.87 16.23
CA ALA A 444 -11.62 -7.36 17.56
C ALA A 444 -12.82 -7.54 18.52
N ASP A 445 -14.03 -7.17 18.08
CA ASP A 445 -15.27 -7.32 18.87
C ASP A 445 -15.53 -8.80 19.20
N GLU A 446 -15.37 -9.73 18.23
CA GLU A 446 -15.53 -11.17 18.48
C GLU A 446 -14.47 -11.70 19.48
N LEU A 447 -13.20 -11.32 19.33
CA LEU A 447 -12.12 -11.77 20.21
C LEU A 447 -12.26 -11.23 21.63
N VAL A 448 -12.59 -9.95 21.80
CA VAL A 448 -12.83 -9.33 23.11
C VAL A 448 -14.04 -9.97 23.79
N GLY A 449 -15.09 -10.25 23.02
CA GLY A 449 -16.27 -10.97 23.51
C GLY A 449 -15.97 -12.38 24.03
N LEU A 450 -14.94 -13.05 23.48
CA LEU A 450 -14.46 -14.35 23.95
C LEU A 450 -13.54 -14.22 25.18
N GLY A 451 -12.87 -13.10 25.32
CA GLY A 451 -12.01 -12.77 26.46
C GLY A 451 -10.71 -12.03 26.05
N PRO A 452 -10.21 -11.09 26.87
CA PRO A 452 -9.09 -10.21 26.54
C PRO A 452 -7.82 -10.92 26.07
N ARG A 453 -7.57 -12.13 26.57
CA ARG A 453 -6.40 -12.95 26.19
C ARG A 453 -6.41 -13.34 24.70
N TYR A 454 -7.59 -13.41 24.08
CA TYR A 454 -7.72 -13.86 22.70
C TYR A 454 -7.46 -12.75 21.68
N SER A 455 -7.61 -11.47 22.04
CA SER A 455 -7.31 -10.34 21.16
C SER A 455 -5.83 -9.94 21.15
N LYS A 456 -5.17 -9.99 22.32
CA LYS A 456 -3.78 -9.52 22.48
C LYS A 456 -2.80 -10.11 21.48
N GLY A 457 -2.13 -9.24 20.70
CA GLY A 457 -1.07 -9.64 19.78
C GLY A 457 -1.55 -10.33 18.49
N ALA A 458 -2.85 -10.32 18.19
CA ALA A 458 -3.33 -10.68 16.87
C ALA A 458 -2.96 -9.57 15.88
N ILE A 459 -2.32 -9.94 14.77
CA ILE A 459 -1.80 -9.00 13.77
C ILE A 459 -2.71 -9.04 12.56
N VAL A 460 -3.02 -7.87 12.00
CA VAL A 460 -3.80 -7.76 10.76
C VAL A 460 -3.10 -6.77 9.84
N THR A 461 -2.88 -7.16 8.59
CA THR A 461 -2.50 -6.22 7.54
C THR A 461 -3.68 -5.33 7.18
N GLN A 462 -3.40 -4.10 6.76
CA GLN A 462 -4.42 -3.14 6.35
C GLN A 462 -4.05 -2.54 4.99
N VAL A 463 -5.05 -2.10 4.27
CA VAL A 463 -4.91 -1.42 2.97
C VAL A 463 -5.39 0.02 3.02
N VAL A 464 -5.70 0.48 4.22
CA VAL A 464 -6.03 1.85 4.60
C VAL A 464 -5.30 2.21 5.89
N PRO A 465 -5.06 3.49 6.18
CA PRO A 465 -4.48 3.90 7.46
C PRO A 465 -5.39 3.56 8.64
N LEU A 466 -4.83 3.62 9.85
CA LEU A 466 -5.61 3.40 11.08
C LEU A 466 -6.80 4.37 11.14
N PRO A 467 -8.06 3.89 11.32
CA PRO A 467 -9.27 4.72 11.31
C PRO A 467 -9.35 5.75 12.45
N THR A 468 -8.39 5.70 13.38
CA THR A 468 -8.23 6.67 14.49
C THR A 468 -6.99 7.56 14.30
N SER A 469 -6.31 7.49 13.17
CA SER A 469 -5.12 8.32 12.90
C SER A 469 -5.50 9.78 12.61
N SER A 470 -4.49 10.65 12.61
CA SER A 470 -4.62 12.08 12.30
C SER A 470 -4.45 12.42 10.81
N ALA A 471 -4.43 11.41 9.93
CA ALA A 471 -4.41 11.66 8.49
C ALA A 471 -5.66 12.44 8.06
N SER A 472 -5.52 13.43 7.18
CA SER A 472 -6.62 14.36 6.84
C SER A 472 -7.85 13.64 6.28
N ALA A 473 -7.66 12.61 5.45
CA ALA A 473 -8.77 11.77 4.97
C ALA A 473 -9.50 11.05 6.11
N VAL A 474 -8.76 10.57 7.12
CA VAL A 474 -9.33 9.86 8.27
C VAL A 474 -10.11 10.83 9.16
N LEU A 475 -9.58 12.02 9.42
CA LEU A 475 -10.30 13.05 10.20
C LEU A 475 -11.61 13.45 9.52
N HIS A 476 -11.58 13.67 8.20
CA HIS A 476 -12.78 13.98 7.44
C HIS A 476 -13.79 12.81 7.44
N TYR A 477 -13.34 11.59 7.24
CA TYR A 477 -14.16 10.39 7.36
C TYR A 477 -14.83 10.28 8.74
N GLN A 478 -14.11 10.56 9.84
CA GLN A 478 -14.68 10.55 11.20
C GLN A 478 -15.76 11.63 11.40
N GLU A 479 -15.59 12.81 10.78
CA GLU A 479 -16.61 13.86 10.77
C GLU A 479 -17.87 13.42 10.02
N LEU A 480 -17.69 12.73 8.89
CA LEU A 480 -18.81 12.21 8.10
C LEU A 480 -19.56 11.08 8.85
N ILE A 481 -18.85 10.18 9.54
CA ILE A 481 -19.50 9.19 10.43
C ILE A 481 -20.39 9.90 11.46
N LYS A 482 -19.85 10.90 12.16
CA LYS A 482 -20.63 11.65 13.17
C LYS A 482 -21.88 12.31 12.56
N LYS A 483 -21.78 12.76 11.31
CA LYS A 483 -22.88 13.46 10.62
C LYS A 483 -23.93 12.51 10.07
N TYR A 484 -23.53 11.44 9.36
CA TYR A 484 -24.44 10.61 8.56
C TYR A 484 -24.71 9.22 9.15
N ALA A 485 -23.78 8.70 9.96
CA ALA A 485 -23.86 7.37 10.56
C ALA A 485 -23.48 7.38 12.05
N PRO A 486 -24.13 8.20 12.91
CA PRO A 486 -23.67 8.48 14.29
C PRO A 486 -23.67 7.25 15.22
N THR A 487 -24.32 6.16 14.84
CA THR A 487 -24.32 4.89 15.58
C THR A 487 -23.13 3.98 15.20
N GLU A 488 -22.48 4.28 14.07
CA GLU A 488 -21.36 3.49 13.59
C GLU A 488 -20.03 3.97 14.21
N LYS A 489 -19.09 3.02 14.38
CA LYS A 489 -17.73 3.31 14.83
C LYS A 489 -16.80 3.44 13.61
N PRO A 490 -15.73 4.25 13.69
CA PRO A 490 -14.68 4.21 12.69
C PRO A 490 -14.12 2.80 12.50
N ASP A 491 -14.13 2.31 11.26
CA ASP A 491 -13.74 0.95 10.90
C ASP A 491 -12.88 0.94 9.62
N PHE A 492 -11.96 0.00 9.52
CA PHE A 492 -11.08 -0.15 8.36
C PHE A 492 -11.86 -0.43 7.07
N VAL A 493 -12.91 -1.25 7.14
CA VAL A 493 -13.73 -1.63 5.97
C VAL A 493 -14.53 -0.44 5.47
N SER A 494 -15.18 0.32 6.38
CA SER A 494 -15.94 1.50 5.98
C SER A 494 -15.01 2.66 5.54
N LEU A 495 -13.81 2.78 6.12
CA LEU A 495 -12.80 3.72 5.62
C LEU A 495 -12.34 3.34 4.19
N GLU A 496 -12.16 2.05 3.91
CA GLU A 496 -11.85 1.59 2.54
C GLU A 496 -12.99 1.91 1.57
N GLY A 497 -14.24 1.66 1.96
CA GLY A 497 -15.41 2.03 1.16
C GLY A 497 -15.48 3.53 0.86
N TYR A 498 -15.22 4.35 1.87
CA TYR A 498 -15.16 5.80 1.73
C TYR A 498 -14.06 6.27 0.77
N LEU A 499 -12.85 5.73 0.91
CA LEU A 499 -11.71 6.09 0.05
C LEU A 499 -11.89 5.59 -1.38
N ALA A 500 -12.40 4.37 -1.57
CA ALA A 500 -12.73 3.84 -2.89
C ALA A 500 -13.80 4.70 -3.59
N ALA A 501 -14.86 5.08 -2.87
CA ALA A 501 -15.89 5.97 -3.40
C ALA A 501 -15.35 7.37 -3.70
N SER A 502 -14.46 7.91 -2.87
CA SER A 502 -13.80 9.20 -3.10
C SER A 502 -12.96 9.18 -4.38
N LEU A 503 -12.26 8.09 -4.64
CA LEU A 503 -11.48 7.88 -5.85
C LEU A 503 -12.39 7.77 -7.10
N LEU A 504 -13.51 7.03 -6.99
CA LEU A 504 -14.52 6.97 -8.06
C LEU A 504 -15.15 8.36 -8.34
N ILE A 505 -15.48 9.11 -7.31
CA ILE A 505 -16.01 10.48 -7.41
C ILE A 505 -15.05 11.37 -8.21
N GLU A 506 -13.75 11.23 -7.99
CA GLU A 506 -12.75 11.99 -8.74
C GLU A 506 -12.74 11.59 -10.22
N GLY A 507 -12.85 10.29 -10.54
CA GLY A 507 -13.03 9.81 -11.92
C GLY A 507 -14.29 10.40 -12.58
N VAL A 508 -15.43 10.37 -11.88
CA VAL A 508 -16.69 10.95 -12.39
C VAL A 508 -16.58 12.47 -12.59
N LYS A 509 -15.90 13.19 -11.69
CA LYS A 509 -15.64 14.64 -11.85
C LYS A 509 -14.87 14.94 -13.13
N ARG A 510 -13.79 14.21 -13.37
CA ARG A 510 -12.93 14.34 -14.56
C ARG A 510 -13.63 13.95 -15.85
N ALA A 511 -14.52 12.97 -15.81
CA ALA A 511 -15.34 12.56 -16.97
C ALA A 511 -16.33 13.65 -17.42
N GLY A 512 -16.63 14.63 -16.57
CA GLY A 512 -17.48 15.78 -16.90
C GLY A 512 -18.99 15.52 -16.77
N PRO A 513 -19.84 16.51 -17.12
CA PRO A 513 -21.28 16.42 -16.87
C PRO A 513 -22.00 15.32 -17.63
N ASN A 514 -21.51 14.96 -18.81
CA ASN A 514 -22.06 13.88 -19.64
C ASN A 514 -21.28 12.56 -19.44
N ALA A 515 -20.85 12.29 -18.22
CA ALA A 515 -20.16 11.06 -17.85
C ALA A 515 -21.04 9.84 -18.17
N ASP A 516 -20.48 8.94 -18.95
CA ASP A 516 -20.91 7.56 -19.18
C ASP A 516 -19.79 6.61 -18.73
N THR A 517 -20.02 5.30 -18.79
CA THR A 517 -19.06 4.29 -18.33
C THR A 517 -17.69 4.45 -18.99
N GLU A 518 -17.62 4.64 -20.32
CA GLU A 518 -16.35 4.75 -21.04
C GLU A 518 -15.58 6.02 -20.63
N LYS A 519 -16.25 7.16 -20.53
CA LYS A 519 -15.60 8.41 -20.10
C LYS A 519 -15.10 8.34 -18.65
N ILE A 520 -15.83 7.64 -17.78
CA ILE A 520 -15.38 7.42 -16.39
C ILE A 520 -14.12 6.56 -16.40
N ILE A 521 -14.08 5.49 -17.19
CA ILE A 521 -12.90 4.62 -17.33
C ILE A 521 -11.71 5.41 -17.86
N ASP A 522 -11.90 6.15 -18.98
CA ASP A 522 -10.84 6.97 -19.55
C ASP A 522 -10.32 8.00 -18.53
N ALA A 523 -11.20 8.61 -17.75
CA ALA A 523 -10.82 9.55 -16.69
C ALA A 523 -10.07 8.87 -15.54
N LEU A 524 -10.47 7.66 -15.16
CA LEU A 524 -9.77 6.87 -14.12
C LEU A 524 -8.35 6.50 -14.57
N GLU A 525 -8.17 6.00 -15.79
CA GLU A 525 -6.85 5.64 -16.35
C GLU A 525 -5.86 6.81 -16.41
N HIS A 526 -6.35 8.06 -16.31
CA HIS A 526 -5.53 9.28 -16.28
C HIS A 526 -5.33 9.85 -14.86
N ILE A 527 -5.74 9.16 -13.82
CA ILE A 527 -5.45 9.56 -12.44
C ILE A 527 -3.99 9.19 -12.11
N GLN A 528 -3.15 10.19 -11.84
CA GLN A 528 -1.76 10.02 -11.47
C GLN A 528 -1.45 10.79 -10.19
N GLY A 529 -0.87 10.10 -9.20
CA GLY A 529 -0.38 10.71 -7.97
C GLY A 529 -1.45 11.44 -7.15
N LEU A 530 -2.71 11.00 -7.21
CA LEU A 530 -3.80 11.63 -6.47
C LEU A 530 -3.58 11.42 -4.96
N ASP A 531 -3.49 12.51 -4.22
CA ASP A 531 -3.44 12.50 -2.77
C ASP A 531 -4.87 12.68 -2.21
N LEU A 532 -5.37 11.65 -1.56
CA LEU A 532 -6.64 11.69 -0.82
C LEU A 532 -6.45 12.06 0.66
N GLY A 533 -5.21 12.36 1.09
CA GLY A 533 -4.89 12.68 2.48
C GLY A 533 -4.70 11.45 3.38
N THR A 534 -4.32 10.32 2.81
CA THR A 534 -4.04 9.05 3.53
C THR A 534 -2.57 8.86 3.87
N GLY A 535 -1.68 9.69 3.32
CA GLY A 535 -0.24 9.48 3.31
C GLY A 535 0.24 8.52 2.20
N ALA A 536 -0.66 8.09 1.31
CA ALA A 536 -0.35 7.34 0.11
C ALA A 536 -0.88 8.07 -1.13
N GLN A 537 -0.21 7.91 -2.27
CA GLN A 537 -0.67 8.41 -3.55
C GLN A 537 -1.37 7.31 -4.34
N PHE A 538 -2.40 7.69 -5.09
CA PHE A 538 -3.21 6.77 -5.88
C PHE A 538 -3.03 7.07 -7.37
N SER A 539 -2.81 6.04 -8.15
CA SER A 539 -2.63 6.14 -9.60
C SER A 539 -3.31 4.97 -10.31
N PHE A 540 -3.84 5.25 -11.49
CA PHE A 540 -4.25 4.25 -12.45
C PHE A 540 -3.57 4.51 -13.80
N GLY A 541 -3.55 3.52 -14.67
CA GLY A 541 -3.07 3.65 -16.03
C GLY A 541 -3.63 2.53 -16.89
N MET A 542 -3.48 2.61 -18.23
CA MET A 542 -3.98 1.58 -19.13
C MET A 542 -3.39 0.18 -18.89
N SER A 543 -2.21 0.11 -18.29
CA SER A 543 -1.54 -1.15 -17.91
C SER A 543 -1.68 -1.52 -16.44
N GLU A 544 -2.26 -0.65 -15.60
CA GLU A 544 -2.37 -0.87 -14.15
C GLU A 544 -3.70 -0.30 -13.63
N HIS A 545 -4.62 -1.18 -13.26
CA HIS A 545 -5.91 -0.82 -12.67
C HIS A 545 -5.97 -1.07 -11.15
N GLN A 546 -4.82 -1.05 -10.47
CA GLN A 546 -4.71 -1.08 -9.02
C GLN A 546 -4.17 0.26 -8.51
N ALA A 547 -4.97 1.01 -7.74
CA ALA A 547 -4.64 2.36 -7.31
C ALA A 547 -3.57 2.44 -6.22
N SER A 548 -3.49 1.42 -5.35
CA SER A 548 -2.59 1.40 -4.20
C SER A 548 -1.93 0.04 -4.01
N HIS A 549 -0.63 0.05 -3.73
CA HIS A 549 0.18 -1.11 -3.35
C HIS A 549 0.57 -1.05 -1.86
N LYS A 550 0.08 -0.03 -1.13
CA LYS A 550 0.48 0.18 0.26
C LYS A 550 -0.20 -0.82 1.18
N VAL A 551 0.62 -1.48 1.98
CA VAL A 551 0.20 -2.35 3.07
C VAL A 551 0.68 -1.74 4.39
N TRP A 552 -0.21 -1.66 5.36
CA TRP A 552 0.08 -1.26 6.74
C TRP A 552 -0.03 -2.49 7.65
N GLY A 553 0.76 -2.53 8.70
CA GLY A 553 0.61 -3.50 9.78
C GLY A 553 -0.14 -2.91 10.96
N THR A 554 -1.00 -3.72 11.58
CA THR A 554 -1.65 -3.39 12.83
C THR A 554 -1.64 -4.57 13.79
N VAL A 555 -1.64 -4.27 15.11
CA VAL A 555 -1.69 -5.27 16.17
C VAL A 555 -2.77 -4.90 17.19
N LEU A 556 -3.50 -5.91 17.66
CA LEU A 556 -4.54 -5.78 18.68
C LEU A 556 -3.97 -5.82 20.10
N ASP A 557 -4.49 -4.96 20.96
CA ASP A 557 -4.32 -5.04 22.42
C ASP A 557 -5.40 -5.93 23.09
N GLU A 558 -5.33 -6.06 24.40
CA GLU A 558 -6.30 -6.82 25.20
C GLU A 558 -7.72 -6.21 25.23
N LYS A 559 -7.85 -4.94 24.85
CA LYS A 559 -9.10 -4.20 24.81
C LYS A 559 -9.74 -4.17 23.42
N GLY A 560 -9.05 -4.78 22.43
CA GLY A 560 -9.49 -4.76 21.03
C GLY A 560 -9.12 -3.47 20.28
N ASN A 561 -8.22 -2.64 20.82
CA ASN A 561 -7.73 -1.48 20.10
C ASN A 561 -6.59 -1.87 19.16
N PHE A 562 -6.59 -1.30 17.97
CA PHE A 562 -5.50 -1.43 17.03
C PHE A 562 -4.45 -0.35 17.24
N SER A 563 -3.20 -0.72 17.17
CA SER A 563 -2.05 0.18 17.02
C SER A 563 -1.29 -0.16 15.75
N THR A 564 -0.60 0.85 15.19
CA THR A 564 0.27 0.64 14.02
C THR A 564 1.41 -0.30 14.39
N PHE A 565 1.80 -1.11 13.42
CA PHE A 565 2.81 -2.12 13.56
C PHE A 565 3.68 -2.13 12.29
N ASP A 566 4.99 -2.11 12.47
CA ASP A 566 5.91 -2.11 11.34
C ASP A 566 6.14 -3.56 10.86
N LEU A 567 5.93 -3.76 9.55
CA LEU A 567 6.12 -5.03 8.86
C LEU A 567 7.46 -5.09 8.10
N ASP A 568 8.20 -3.96 8.06
CA ASP A 568 9.49 -3.85 7.38
C ASP A 568 10.68 -4.01 8.32
#